data_e772f9ef67a62eeedf10deb691613186
#
_entry.id   e772f9ef67a62eeedf10deb691613186
#
_cell.length_a   1.000
_cell.length_b   1.000
_cell.length_c   1.000
_cell.angle_alpha   90.00
_cell.angle_beta   90.00
_cell.angle_gamma   90.00
#
_symmetry.space_group_name_H-M   'P 1'
#
loop_
_entity.id
_entity.type
_entity.pdbx_description
1 polymer ?
#
loop_
_entity_poly.entity_id
_entity_poly.type
_entity_poly.pdbx_seq_one_letter_code
_entity_poly.pdbx_strand_id
1 'polypeptide(L)'
;MSSMDDGRIGGAATARYARKKETILAAATAILNRQGVRGMTLADVAAQVGLNTTSVTYYYRKKDDLAAACFMRGLERLEAMVDEAAAQGSPADRIVKFLDLYLDLHRGVRLGEATPLTSFAEVKALKEPVRGSVVEAFNNLFRRVRGFFDDPSLAHLDKRQRNARAHLLMEQVFWSGRWLRRYDVEDYGRVRDRMGDILLNGLPADGRAWAPRPLPDPTPLSEDGLEWRETFLVAATRLINQRGYRGASVEEISAALNVTKGSFYHHHDDKDALVAECFERTFTVTRRSQLDARALGADSWTQLASTAAGLTSYQLSEHGPLLRASSLGALPEPLRGDMADGYMRGWQRFASIISDGIADGSIRPIDPSIAAHMINSMLNAAASLPTWVPGLDGEEAAELFARPLLTGVLG
;
A
#
# COMPACT_ATOMS: atom_id res chain seq x y z
N MET A 1 -38.61 -49.10 -1.37
CA MET A 1 -37.66 -48.37 -2.24
C MET A 1 -38.14 -46.95 -2.35
N SER A 2 -37.81 -46.07 -1.39
CA SER A 2 -37.97 -44.60 -1.55
C SER A 2 -37.30 -43.94 -0.34
N SER A 3 -35.96 -43.70 -0.43
CA SER A 3 -35.27 -42.81 0.52
C SER A 3 -33.86 -42.39 0.04
N MET A 4 -33.56 -42.42 -1.25
CA MET A 4 -32.25 -42.00 -1.78
C MET A 4 -32.24 -40.74 -2.65
N ASP A 5 -33.34 -40.02 -2.81
CA ASP A 5 -33.43 -38.88 -3.73
C ASP A 5 -33.45 -37.50 -3.05
N ASP A 6 -33.69 -37.43 -1.73
CA ASP A 6 -33.79 -36.11 -1.03
C ASP A 6 -32.43 -35.47 -0.73
N GLY A 7 -31.34 -36.23 -0.62
CA GLY A 7 -30.00 -35.71 -0.37
C GLY A 7 -29.33 -35.02 -1.60
N ARG A 8 -29.71 -35.42 -2.82
CA ARG A 8 -29.18 -34.88 -4.08
C ARG A 8 -29.79 -33.53 -4.47
N ILE A 9 -31.06 -33.30 -4.15
CA ILE A 9 -31.77 -32.07 -4.48
C ILE A 9 -31.29 -30.94 -3.56
N GLY A 10 -31.05 -31.20 -2.27
CA GLY A 10 -30.50 -30.23 -1.33
C GLY A 10 -29.07 -29.79 -1.69
N GLY A 11 -28.22 -30.74 -2.08
CA GLY A 11 -26.83 -30.46 -2.49
C GLY A 11 -26.73 -29.60 -3.77
N ALA A 12 -27.58 -29.87 -4.77
CA ALA A 12 -27.59 -29.11 -6.04
C ALA A 12 -28.12 -27.68 -5.84
N ALA A 13 -29.14 -27.48 -4.99
CA ALA A 13 -29.67 -26.17 -4.64
C ALA A 13 -28.62 -25.33 -3.88
N THR A 14 -27.92 -25.92 -2.92
CA THR A 14 -26.83 -25.30 -2.16
C THR A 14 -25.66 -24.91 -3.06
N ALA A 15 -25.25 -25.78 -3.97
CA ALA A 15 -24.18 -25.51 -4.93
C ALA A 15 -24.56 -24.38 -5.92
N ARG A 16 -25.82 -24.31 -6.36
CA ARG A 16 -26.32 -23.24 -7.21
C ARG A 16 -26.37 -21.90 -6.47
N TYR A 17 -26.77 -21.93 -5.20
CA TYR A 17 -26.75 -20.74 -4.33
C TYR A 17 -25.34 -20.21 -4.16
N ALA A 18 -24.39 -21.08 -3.79
CA ALA A 18 -22.97 -20.71 -3.62
C ALA A 18 -22.36 -20.13 -4.89
N ARG A 19 -22.61 -20.73 -6.05
CA ARG A 19 -22.14 -20.20 -7.35
C ARG A 19 -22.70 -18.82 -7.66
N LYS A 20 -24.00 -18.59 -7.46
CA LYS A 20 -24.60 -17.27 -7.67
C LYS A 20 -24.06 -16.21 -6.72
N LYS A 21 -23.87 -16.58 -5.43
CA LYS A 21 -23.26 -15.70 -4.44
C LYS A 21 -21.84 -15.31 -4.86
N GLU A 22 -21.02 -16.24 -5.33
CA GLU A 22 -19.66 -15.97 -5.80
C GLU A 22 -19.65 -15.06 -7.06
N THR A 23 -20.56 -15.28 -8.01
CA THR A 23 -20.71 -14.41 -9.19
C THR A 23 -21.05 -12.98 -8.80
N ILE A 24 -21.97 -12.80 -7.83
CA ILE A 24 -22.32 -11.47 -7.29
C ILE A 24 -21.10 -10.82 -6.60
N LEU A 25 -20.38 -11.56 -5.78
CA LEU A 25 -19.17 -11.05 -5.08
C LEU A 25 -18.08 -10.67 -6.07
N ALA A 26 -17.86 -11.45 -7.12
CA ALA A 26 -16.86 -11.13 -8.15
C ALA A 26 -17.20 -9.82 -8.89
N ALA A 27 -18.46 -9.65 -9.31
CA ALA A 27 -18.93 -8.44 -9.95
C ALA A 27 -18.86 -7.22 -9.01
N ALA A 28 -19.32 -7.40 -7.77
CA ALA A 28 -19.25 -6.35 -6.74
C ALA A 28 -17.81 -5.92 -6.46
N THR A 29 -16.86 -6.87 -6.36
CA THR A 29 -15.42 -6.57 -6.20
C THR A 29 -14.88 -5.75 -7.36
N ALA A 30 -15.24 -6.09 -8.61
CA ALA A 30 -14.80 -5.35 -9.78
C ALA A 30 -15.33 -3.91 -9.78
N ILE A 31 -16.62 -3.70 -9.41
CA ILE A 31 -17.22 -2.36 -9.30
C ILE A 31 -16.57 -1.59 -8.13
N LEU A 32 -16.41 -2.23 -6.96
CA LEU A 32 -15.82 -1.62 -5.78
C LEU A 32 -14.38 -1.15 -6.04
N ASN A 33 -13.58 -1.93 -6.73
CA ASN A 33 -12.21 -1.56 -7.09
C ASN A 33 -12.15 -0.39 -8.09
N ARG A 34 -13.16 -0.19 -8.94
CA ARG A 34 -13.24 0.94 -9.88
C ARG A 34 -13.87 2.20 -9.28
N GLN A 35 -14.96 2.05 -8.52
CA GLN A 35 -15.82 3.17 -8.12
C GLN A 35 -15.76 3.45 -6.60
N GLY A 36 -15.11 2.58 -5.82
CA GLY A 36 -15.10 2.62 -4.36
C GLY A 36 -16.43 2.18 -3.74
N VAL A 37 -16.44 2.06 -2.41
CA VAL A 37 -17.65 1.69 -1.64
C VAL A 37 -18.79 2.67 -1.87
N ARG A 38 -18.51 3.98 -1.97
CA ARG A 38 -19.55 5.01 -2.14
C ARG A 38 -20.21 4.95 -3.52
N GLY A 39 -19.43 4.65 -4.57
CA GLY A 39 -19.92 4.60 -5.96
C GLY A 39 -20.63 3.30 -6.32
N MET A 40 -20.38 2.20 -5.62
CA MET A 40 -21.04 0.92 -5.88
C MET A 40 -22.52 0.96 -5.48
N THR A 41 -23.41 0.44 -6.35
CA THR A 41 -24.82 0.21 -6.04
C THR A 41 -25.21 -1.25 -6.28
N LEU A 42 -26.28 -1.72 -5.60
CA LEU A 42 -26.82 -3.08 -5.83
C LEU A 42 -27.38 -3.23 -7.25
N ALA A 43 -27.88 -2.14 -7.85
CA ALA A 43 -28.39 -2.11 -9.22
C ALA A 43 -27.27 -2.33 -10.25
N ASP A 44 -26.12 -1.66 -10.07
CA ASP A 44 -24.96 -1.83 -10.96
C ASP A 44 -24.42 -3.26 -10.90
N VAL A 45 -24.37 -3.85 -9.68
CA VAL A 45 -23.95 -5.24 -9.51
C VAL A 45 -24.93 -6.18 -10.17
N ALA A 46 -26.24 -5.97 -10.01
CA ALA A 46 -27.27 -6.78 -10.65
C ALA A 46 -27.19 -6.72 -12.19
N ALA A 47 -27.03 -5.52 -12.73
CA ALA A 47 -26.87 -5.33 -14.18
C ALA A 47 -25.62 -6.06 -14.72
N GLN A 48 -24.49 -5.98 -14.00
CA GLN A 48 -23.24 -6.63 -14.43
C GLN A 48 -23.33 -8.16 -14.47
N VAL A 49 -24.20 -8.78 -13.65
CA VAL A 49 -24.35 -10.25 -13.60
C VAL A 49 -25.64 -10.74 -14.33
N GLY A 50 -26.34 -9.85 -15.03
CA GLY A 50 -27.56 -10.19 -15.75
C GLY A 50 -28.73 -10.59 -14.82
N LEU A 51 -28.80 -10.03 -13.64
CA LEU A 51 -29.86 -10.24 -12.66
C LEU A 51 -30.68 -8.95 -12.43
N ASN A 52 -31.85 -9.09 -11.85
CA ASN A 52 -32.59 -7.95 -11.31
C ASN A 52 -32.07 -7.61 -9.88
N THR A 53 -32.28 -6.37 -9.45
CA THR A 53 -31.86 -5.88 -8.13
C THR A 53 -32.47 -6.71 -7.00
N THR A 54 -33.72 -7.17 -7.12
CA THR A 54 -34.37 -8.03 -6.13
C THR A 54 -33.64 -9.35 -5.92
N SER A 55 -33.05 -9.91 -6.98
CA SER A 55 -32.23 -11.13 -6.87
C SER A 55 -30.96 -10.87 -6.08
N VAL A 56 -30.32 -9.71 -6.22
CA VAL A 56 -29.11 -9.35 -5.45
C VAL A 56 -29.48 -9.06 -3.99
N THR A 57 -30.62 -8.35 -3.73
CA THR A 57 -31.09 -8.07 -2.36
C THR A 57 -31.50 -9.30 -1.59
N TYR A 58 -31.83 -10.40 -2.26
CA TYR A 58 -32.04 -11.70 -1.62
C TYR A 58 -30.76 -12.21 -0.92
N TYR A 59 -29.57 -11.96 -1.50
CA TYR A 59 -28.27 -12.35 -0.94
C TYR A 59 -27.72 -11.29 0.02
N TYR A 60 -27.87 -10.01 -0.31
CA TYR A 60 -27.31 -8.87 0.43
C TYR A 60 -28.34 -7.73 0.50
N ARG A 61 -28.91 -7.54 1.69
CA ARG A 61 -29.98 -6.54 1.88
C ARG A 61 -29.51 -5.11 1.68
N LYS A 62 -28.26 -4.81 2.05
CA LYS A 62 -27.66 -3.47 1.94
C LYS A 62 -26.36 -3.54 1.15
N LYS A 63 -26.00 -2.43 0.50
CA LYS A 63 -24.72 -2.33 -0.23
C LYS A 63 -23.51 -2.47 0.70
N ASP A 64 -23.62 -1.99 1.94
CA ASP A 64 -22.55 -2.09 2.93
C ASP A 64 -22.28 -3.56 3.34
N ASP A 65 -23.34 -4.38 3.42
CA ASP A 65 -23.23 -5.83 3.67
C ASP A 65 -22.51 -6.52 2.50
N LEU A 66 -22.85 -6.14 1.25
CA LEU A 66 -22.19 -6.68 0.07
C LEU A 66 -20.72 -6.24 -0.01
N ALA A 67 -20.45 -4.96 0.27
CA ALA A 67 -19.07 -4.45 0.30
C ALA A 67 -18.24 -5.18 1.36
N ALA A 68 -18.77 -5.35 2.58
CA ALA A 68 -18.10 -6.11 3.63
C ALA A 68 -17.83 -7.56 3.22
N ALA A 69 -18.78 -8.22 2.59
CA ALA A 69 -18.58 -9.59 2.09
C ALA A 69 -17.47 -9.67 1.02
N CYS A 70 -17.30 -8.62 0.19
CA CYS A 70 -16.17 -8.54 -0.73
C CYS A 70 -14.83 -8.43 0.00
N PHE A 71 -14.74 -7.61 1.06
CA PHE A 71 -13.54 -7.49 1.89
C PHE A 71 -13.22 -8.78 2.63
N MET A 72 -14.24 -9.40 3.26
CA MET A 72 -14.07 -10.65 4.00
C MET A 72 -13.59 -11.78 3.09
N ARG A 73 -14.16 -11.92 1.89
CA ARG A 73 -13.67 -12.88 0.89
C ARG A 73 -12.21 -12.63 0.49
N GLY A 74 -11.82 -11.37 0.35
CA GLY A 74 -10.43 -10.99 0.07
C GLY A 74 -9.50 -11.38 1.21
N LEU A 75 -9.94 -11.15 2.47
CA LEU A 75 -9.20 -11.53 3.68
C LEU A 75 -9.08 -13.05 3.82
N GLU A 76 -10.15 -13.81 3.63
CA GLU A 76 -10.14 -15.27 3.65
C GLU A 76 -9.11 -15.86 2.65
N ARG A 77 -9.03 -15.29 1.45
CA ARG A 77 -8.03 -15.71 0.46
C ARG A 77 -6.60 -15.38 0.89
N LEU A 78 -6.38 -14.19 1.49
CA LEU A 78 -5.08 -13.82 2.01
C LEU A 78 -4.69 -14.67 3.22
N GLU A 79 -5.65 -14.99 4.10
CA GLU A 79 -5.40 -15.89 5.24
C GLU A 79 -4.97 -17.27 4.77
N ALA A 80 -5.64 -17.82 3.75
CA ALA A 80 -5.23 -19.12 3.18
C ALA A 80 -3.78 -19.09 2.62
N MET A 81 -3.39 -18.00 1.95
CA MET A 81 -2.01 -17.83 1.48
C MET A 81 -1.02 -17.71 2.66
N VAL A 82 -1.38 -16.96 3.68
CA VAL A 82 -0.54 -16.80 4.88
C VAL A 82 -0.39 -18.12 5.63
N ASP A 83 -1.45 -18.94 5.72
CA ASP A 83 -1.38 -20.26 6.33
C ASP A 83 -0.48 -21.23 5.57
N GLU A 84 -0.60 -21.25 4.25
CA GLU A 84 0.27 -22.07 3.40
C GLU A 84 1.73 -21.62 3.50
N ALA A 85 1.97 -20.31 3.56
CA ALA A 85 3.30 -19.76 3.76
C ALA A 85 3.84 -20.05 5.16
N ALA A 86 3.03 -19.92 6.21
CA ALA A 86 3.42 -20.19 7.59
C ALA A 86 3.84 -21.65 7.84
N ALA A 87 3.36 -22.57 7.02
CA ALA A 87 3.74 -24.00 7.07
C ALA A 87 5.19 -24.26 6.59
N GLN A 88 5.89 -23.27 6.01
CA GLN A 88 7.27 -23.43 5.58
C GLN A 88 8.24 -23.45 6.76
N GLY A 89 9.38 -24.12 6.58
CA GLY A 89 10.32 -24.45 7.65
C GLY A 89 11.11 -23.26 8.20
N SER A 90 11.39 -22.23 7.39
CA SER A 90 12.18 -21.07 7.80
C SER A 90 11.45 -19.75 7.58
N PRO A 91 11.80 -18.68 8.30
CA PRO A 91 11.27 -17.32 8.02
C PRO A 91 11.49 -16.87 6.56
N ALA A 92 12.64 -17.19 5.97
CA ALA A 92 12.95 -16.89 4.58
C ALA A 92 11.97 -17.59 3.62
N ASP A 93 11.75 -18.89 3.82
CA ASP A 93 10.83 -19.67 2.98
C ASP A 93 9.38 -19.19 3.15
N ARG A 94 8.96 -18.80 4.35
CA ARG A 94 7.63 -18.20 4.61
C ARG A 94 7.42 -16.91 3.81
N ILE A 95 8.41 -16.03 3.78
CA ILE A 95 8.36 -14.76 3.04
C ILE A 95 8.29 -15.03 1.53
N VAL A 96 9.16 -15.88 1.00
CA VAL A 96 9.21 -16.21 -0.43
C VAL A 96 7.91 -16.91 -0.86
N LYS A 97 7.40 -17.85 -0.06
CA LYS A 97 6.14 -18.54 -0.37
C LYS A 97 4.94 -17.59 -0.37
N PHE A 98 4.89 -16.63 0.55
CA PHE A 98 3.81 -15.63 0.57
C PHE A 98 3.85 -14.73 -0.67
N LEU A 99 5.04 -14.29 -1.09
CA LEU A 99 5.23 -13.57 -2.35
C LEU A 99 4.76 -14.40 -3.55
N ASP A 100 5.16 -15.66 -3.61
CA ASP A 100 4.82 -16.58 -4.68
C ASP A 100 3.31 -16.71 -4.87
N LEU A 101 2.59 -17.05 -3.80
CA LEU A 101 1.15 -17.20 -3.81
C LEU A 101 0.41 -15.90 -4.20
N TYR A 102 0.92 -14.76 -3.76
CA TYR A 102 0.31 -13.47 -4.08
C TYR A 102 0.53 -13.06 -5.54
N LEU A 103 1.75 -13.26 -6.07
CA LEU A 103 2.04 -12.96 -7.47
C LEU A 103 1.33 -13.93 -8.41
N ASP A 104 1.20 -15.21 -8.04
CA ASP A 104 0.40 -16.19 -8.78
C ASP A 104 -1.08 -15.82 -8.83
N LEU A 105 -1.64 -15.31 -7.74
CA LEU A 105 -2.98 -14.73 -7.77
C LEU A 105 -3.09 -13.61 -8.81
N HIS A 106 -2.13 -12.68 -8.83
CA HIS A 106 -2.14 -11.58 -9.80
C HIS A 106 -1.95 -12.08 -11.24
N ARG A 107 -1.16 -13.13 -11.44
CA ARG A 107 -1.03 -13.83 -12.72
C ARG A 107 -2.39 -14.38 -13.16
N GLY A 108 -3.06 -15.14 -12.32
CA GLY A 108 -4.39 -15.68 -12.60
C GLY A 108 -5.42 -14.60 -12.91
N VAL A 109 -5.38 -13.45 -12.19
CA VAL A 109 -6.24 -12.30 -12.48
C VAL A 109 -5.97 -11.72 -13.88
N ARG A 110 -4.72 -11.60 -14.28
CA ARG A 110 -4.33 -11.12 -15.63
C ARG A 110 -4.76 -12.04 -16.75
N LEU A 111 -4.73 -13.35 -16.50
CA LEU A 111 -5.15 -14.39 -17.45
C LEU A 111 -6.68 -14.63 -17.45
N GLY A 112 -7.43 -13.97 -16.55
CA GLY A 112 -8.87 -14.19 -16.42
C GLY A 112 -9.24 -15.50 -15.69
N GLU A 113 -8.28 -16.16 -15.06
CA GLU A 113 -8.42 -17.42 -14.32
C GLU A 113 -8.83 -17.21 -12.87
N ALA A 114 -8.62 -16.00 -12.33
CA ALA A 114 -8.93 -15.64 -10.95
C ALA A 114 -9.63 -14.27 -10.84
N THR A 115 -10.40 -14.10 -9.76
CA THR A 115 -10.99 -12.79 -9.44
C THR A 115 -10.01 -11.96 -8.62
N PRO A 116 -9.93 -10.62 -8.83
CA PRO A 116 -9.06 -9.75 -8.06
C PRO A 116 -9.44 -9.70 -6.58
N LEU A 117 -8.50 -9.34 -5.72
CA LEU A 117 -8.77 -8.96 -4.34
C LEU A 117 -9.45 -7.58 -4.29
N THR A 118 -10.22 -7.36 -3.23
CA THR A 118 -10.78 -6.04 -2.94
C THR A 118 -9.67 -5.11 -2.42
N SER A 119 -9.64 -3.87 -2.91
CA SER A 119 -8.70 -2.86 -2.43
C SER A 119 -9.01 -2.43 -0.99
N PHE A 120 -8.16 -2.75 -0.04
CA PHE A 120 -8.33 -2.40 1.39
C PHE A 120 -8.28 -0.89 1.67
N ALA A 121 -7.82 -0.06 0.72
CA ALA A 121 -7.87 1.39 0.86
C ALA A 121 -9.30 1.92 1.09
N GLU A 122 -10.31 1.20 0.62
CA GLU A 122 -11.72 1.57 0.69
C GLU A 122 -12.42 1.12 2.01
N VAL A 123 -11.78 0.35 2.88
CA VAL A 123 -12.37 -0.11 4.17
C VAL A 123 -12.86 1.06 5.02
N LYS A 124 -12.16 2.18 4.97
CA LYS A 124 -12.50 3.40 5.73
C LYS A 124 -13.85 4.03 5.30
N ALA A 125 -14.36 3.69 4.12
CA ALA A 125 -15.66 4.14 3.61
C ALA A 125 -16.84 3.29 4.10
N LEU A 126 -16.58 2.14 4.73
CA LEU A 126 -17.61 1.32 5.37
C LEU A 126 -18.12 1.99 6.65
N LYS A 127 -19.37 1.71 7.00
CA LYS A 127 -20.02 2.17 8.22
C LYS A 127 -19.90 1.12 9.34
N GLU A 128 -19.99 1.58 10.58
CA GLU A 128 -20.14 0.67 11.72
C GLU A 128 -21.51 -0.02 11.72
N PRO A 129 -21.60 -1.24 12.26
CA PRO A 129 -20.53 -2.06 12.87
C PRO A 129 -19.71 -2.86 11.86
N VAL A 130 -20.06 -2.84 10.60
CA VAL A 130 -19.49 -3.64 9.52
C VAL A 130 -18.01 -3.35 9.31
N ARG A 131 -17.61 -2.07 9.42
CA ARG A 131 -16.22 -1.65 9.35
C ARG A 131 -15.38 -2.31 10.43
N GLY A 132 -15.87 -2.33 11.67
CA GLY A 132 -15.17 -2.94 12.81
C GLY A 132 -14.83 -4.41 12.57
N SER A 133 -15.77 -5.20 12.03
CA SER A 133 -15.53 -6.61 11.72
C SER A 133 -14.44 -6.82 10.65
N VAL A 134 -14.43 -6.00 9.60
CA VAL A 134 -13.39 -6.07 8.54
C VAL A 134 -12.03 -5.66 9.09
N VAL A 135 -11.96 -4.61 9.92
CA VAL A 135 -10.72 -4.16 10.56
C VAL A 135 -10.18 -5.23 11.51
N GLU A 136 -11.04 -5.90 12.30
CA GLU A 136 -10.63 -6.99 13.18
C GLU A 136 -10.05 -8.17 12.39
N ALA A 137 -10.70 -8.59 11.31
CA ALA A 137 -10.19 -9.63 10.44
C ALA A 137 -8.83 -9.25 9.81
N PHE A 138 -8.66 -7.99 9.37
CA PHE A 138 -7.38 -7.50 8.88
C PHE A 138 -6.28 -7.51 9.97
N ASN A 139 -6.63 -7.14 11.21
CA ASN A 139 -5.70 -7.21 12.34
C ASN A 139 -5.30 -8.66 12.67
N ASN A 140 -6.20 -9.63 12.48
CA ASN A 140 -5.89 -11.05 12.63
C ASN A 140 -4.91 -11.52 11.55
N LEU A 141 -5.15 -11.16 10.29
CA LEU A 141 -4.22 -11.41 9.18
C LEU A 141 -2.82 -10.84 9.48
N PHE A 142 -2.76 -9.58 9.96
CA PHE A 142 -1.49 -8.95 10.35
C PHE A 142 -0.75 -9.75 11.42
N ARG A 143 -1.44 -10.21 12.47
CA ARG A 143 -0.82 -11.02 13.54
C ARG A 143 -0.25 -12.33 13.01
N ARG A 144 -0.91 -12.94 12.02
CA ARG A 144 -0.43 -14.18 11.37
C ARG A 144 0.81 -13.93 10.53
N VAL A 145 0.85 -12.84 9.74
CA VAL A 145 2.07 -12.43 8.99
C VAL A 145 3.22 -12.10 9.94
N ARG A 146 2.94 -11.42 11.08
CA ARG A 146 3.96 -11.21 12.12
C ARG A 146 4.54 -12.52 12.64
N GLY A 147 3.74 -13.58 12.70
CA GLY A 147 4.18 -14.93 13.09
C GLY A 147 5.28 -15.51 12.19
N PHE A 148 5.47 -14.99 10.96
CA PHE A 148 6.60 -15.40 10.11
C PHE A 148 7.96 -15.10 10.74
N PHE A 149 8.01 -14.05 11.58
CA PHE A 149 9.19 -13.59 12.30
C PHE A 149 9.27 -14.15 13.74
N ASP A 150 8.38 -15.05 14.12
CA ASP A 150 8.40 -15.71 15.41
C ASP A 150 9.13 -17.06 15.29
N ASP A 151 10.44 -17.01 15.29
CA ASP A 151 11.34 -18.11 15.02
C ASP A 151 12.57 -18.00 15.94
N PRO A 152 13.15 -19.12 16.45
CA PRO A 152 14.34 -19.09 17.27
C PRO A 152 15.55 -18.39 16.63
N SER A 153 15.71 -18.46 15.30
CA SER A 153 16.75 -17.76 14.56
C SER A 153 16.61 -16.23 14.60
N LEU A 154 15.41 -15.73 14.93
CA LEU A 154 15.05 -14.31 15.02
C LEU A 154 14.73 -13.88 16.46
N ALA A 155 15.25 -14.60 17.47
CA ALA A 155 15.03 -14.31 18.88
C ALA A 155 15.54 -12.91 19.31
N HIS A 156 16.45 -12.34 18.54
CA HIS A 156 16.97 -10.98 18.74
C HIS A 156 15.94 -9.89 18.40
N LEU A 157 14.90 -10.20 17.61
CA LEU A 157 13.85 -9.26 17.25
C LEU A 157 12.81 -9.13 18.38
N ASP A 158 12.61 -7.93 18.86
CA ASP A 158 11.53 -7.63 19.81
C ASP A 158 10.17 -7.55 19.10
N LYS A 159 9.09 -7.30 19.86
CA LYS A 159 7.73 -7.19 19.32
C LYS A 159 7.57 -5.99 18.38
N ARG A 160 8.21 -4.85 18.66
CA ARG A 160 8.14 -3.63 17.82
C ARG A 160 8.82 -3.90 16.48
N GLN A 161 9.98 -4.52 16.50
CA GLN A 161 10.75 -4.92 15.32
C GLN A 161 9.97 -5.91 14.44
N ARG A 162 9.36 -6.94 15.05
CA ARG A 162 8.52 -7.90 14.31
C ARG A 162 7.27 -7.26 13.73
N ASN A 163 6.63 -6.33 14.45
CA ASN A 163 5.49 -5.57 13.92
C ASN A 163 5.90 -4.71 12.70
N ALA A 164 7.03 -4.00 12.77
CA ALA A 164 7.52 -3.18 11.68
C ALA A 164 7.83 -4.04 10.43
N ARG A 165 8.47 -5.19 10.59
CA ARG A 165 8.77 -6.14 9.49
C ARG A 165 7.51 -6.75 8.88
N ALA A 166 6.53 -7.11 9.69
CA ALA A 166 5.24 -7.60 9.23
C ALA A 166 4.51 -6.53 8.40
N HIS A 167 4.49 -5.28 8.87
CA HIS A 167 3.93 -4.16 8.12
C HIS A 167 4.67 -3.94 6.82
N LEU A 168 5.99 -3.92 6.85
CA LEU A 168 6.82 -3.79 5.66
C LEU A 168 6.52 -4.89 4.64
N LEU A 169 6.52 -6.16 5.04
CA LEU A 169 6.23 -7.29 4.17
C LEU A 169 4.85 -7.19 3.53
N MET A 170 3.81 -6.91 4.33
CA MET A 170 2.44 -6.76 3.82
C MET A 170 2.35 -5.62 2.80
N GLU A 171 2.98 -4.49 3.06
CA GLU A 171 2.97 -3.36 2.13
C GLU A 171 3.76 -3.67 0.85
N GLN A 172 4.90 -4.37 0.92
CA GLN A 172 5.62 -4.82 -0.28
C GLN A 172 4.75 -5.74 -1.14
N VAL A 173 4.07 -6.70 -0.50
CA VAL A 173 3.16 -7.63 -1.19
C VAL A 173 1.98 -6.88 -1.81
N PHE A 174 1.27 -6.05 -1.06
CA PHE A 174 0.05 -5.39 -1.56
C PHE A 174 0.33 -4.32 -2.62
N TRP A 175 1.44 -3.59 -2.51
CA TRP A 175 1.83 -2.61 -3.51
C TRP A 175 2.32 -3.25 -4.81
N SER A 176 2.87 -4.47 -4.76
CA SER A 176 3.33 -5.16 -5.97
C SER A 176 2.23 -5.27 -7.02
N GLY A 177 1.00 -5.56 -6.63
CA GLY A 177 -0.15 -5.62 -7.53
C GLY A 177 -0.43 -4.34 -8.33
N ARG A 178 0.08 -3.17 -7.91
CA ARG A 178 -0.07 -1.90 -8.64
C ARG A 178 0.94 -1.75 -9.76
N TRP A 179 2.19 -2.15 -9.56
CA TRP A 179 3.26 -1.98 -10.53
C TRP A 179 3.57 -3.24 -11.33
N LEU A 180 3.16 -4.45 -10.88
CA LEU A 180 3.24 -5.70 -11.64
C LEU A 180 2.63 -5.60 -13.04
N ARG A 181 1.62 -4.77 -13.23
CA ARG A 181 0.99 -4.53 -14.54
C ARG A 181 1.93 -3.93 -15.59
N ARG A 182 3.12 -3.50 -15.21
CA ARG A 182 4.19 -3.00 -16.11
C ARG A 182 5.09 -4.10 -16.63
N TYR A 183 4.95 -5.32 -16.11
CA TYR A 183 5.67 -6.50 -16.51
C TYR A 183 4.74 -7.43 -17.27
N ASP A 184 5.29 -8.18 -18.20
CA ASP A 184 4.56 -9.26 -18.85
C ASP A 184 4.32 -10.41 -17.84
N VAL A 185 3.25 -11.17 -18.07
CA VAL A 185 2.81 -12.21 -17.12
C VAL A 185 3.88 -13.30 -16.96
N GLU A 186 4.63 -13.56 -18.01
CA GLU A 186 5.73 -14.52 -18.07
C GLU A 186 6.89 -14.13 -17.16
N ASP A 187 7.06 -12.82 -16.88
CA ASP A 187 8.13 -12.30 -16.03
C ASP A 187 7.77 -12.30 -14.53
N TYR A 188 6.53 -12.64 -14.14
CA TYR A 188 6.11 -12.56 -12.73
C TYR A 188 6.95 -13.47 -11.81
N GLY A 189 7.38 -14.65 -12.28
CA GLY A 189 8.31 -15.49 -11.54
C GLY A 189 9.65 -14.81 -11.29
N ARG A 190 10.20 -14.15 -12.31
CA ARG A 190 11.45 -13.38 -12.20
C ARG A 190 11.30 -12.17 -11.26
N VAL A 191 10.15 -11.47 -11.30
CA VAL A 191 9.86 -10.37 -10.37
C VAL A 191 9.80 -10.88 -8.94
N ARG A 192 9.11 -12.00 -8.68
CA ARG A 192 9.07 -12.67 -7.37
C ARG A 192 10.47 -12.96 -6.84
N ASP A 193 11.31 -13.60 -7.64
CA ASP A 193 12.65 -14.00 -7.22
C ASP A 193 13.51 -12.78 -6.83
N ARG A 194 13.40 -11.69 -7.59
CA ARG A 194 14.11 -10.44 -7.31
C ARG A 194 13.56 -9.71 -6.09
N MET A 195 12.24 -9.69 -5.90
CA MET A 195 11.66 -9.14 -4.66
C MET A 195 12.08 -9.93 -3.43
N GLY A 196 12.05 -11.28 -3.54
CA GLY A 196 12.49 -12.17 -2.48
C GLY A 196 13.97 -11.96 -2.13
N ASP A 197 14.83 -11.89 -3.15
CA ASP A 197 16.26 -11.61 -2.96
C ASP A 197 16.51 -10.27 -2.26
N ILE A 198 15.83 -9.19 -2.65
CA ILE A 198 15.95 -7.88 -2.02
C ILE A 198 15.45 -7.93 -0.56
N LEU A 199 14.30 -8.56 -0.30
CA LEU A 199 13.77 -8.68 1.07
C LEU A 199 14.70 -9.46 2.00
N LEU A 200 15.31 -10.53 1.51
CA LEU A 200 16.14 -11.39 2.34
C LEU A 200 17.57 -10.87 2.51
N ASN A 201 18.17 -10.35 1.44
CA ASN A 201 19.59 -10.02 1.39
C ASN A 201 19.89 -8.51 1.34
N GLY A 202 18.85 -7.66 1.19
CA GLY A 202 19.03 -6.21 1.08
C GLY A 202 19.75 -5.78 -0.21
N LEU A 203 20.28 -4.55 -0.20
CA LEU A 203 20.88 -3.88 -1.35
C LEU A 203 22.39 -3.69 -1.26
N PRO A 204 23.01 -3.50 -0.05
CA PRO A 204 24.41 -3.13 0.04
C PRO A 204 25.33 -4.24 -0.44
N ALA A 205 26.47 -3.85 -1.00
CA ALA A 205 27.58 -4.76 -1.24
C ALA A 205 28.18 -5.28 0.08
N ASP A 206 28.91 -6.39 0.02
CA ASP A 206 29.51 -7.02 1.19
C ASP A 206 30.36 -6.03 2.00
N GLY A 207 30.23 -6.08 3.33
CA GLY A 207 30.95 -5.21 4.26
C GLY A 207 30.43 -3.78 4.38
N ARG A 208 29.37 -3.42 3.67
CA ARG A 208 28.72 -2.10 3.80
C ARG A 208 27.70 -2.10 4.93
N ALA A 209 27.90 -1.20 5.90
CA ALA A 209 26.98 -1.04 7.02
C ALA A 209 25.85 -0.06 6.71
N TRP A 210 24.74 -0.20 7.44
CA TRP A 210 23.69 0.82 7.51
C TRP A 210 24.20 1.99 8.35
N ALA A 211 24.56 3.09 7.70
CA ALA A 211 25.07 4.30 8.33
C ALA A 211 24.57 5.55 7.57
N PRO A 212 23.25 5.83 7.61
CA PRO A 212 22.71 7.00 6.95
C PRO A 212 23.27 8.29 7.58
N ARG A 213 23.57 9.28 6.74
CA ARG A 213 23.97 10.61 7.20
C ARG A 213 22.75 11.51 7.31
N PRO A 214 22.67 12.37 8.33
CA PRO A 214 21.59 13.35 8.44
C PRO A 214 21.53 14.24 7.18
N LEU A 215 20.33 14.52 6.74
CA LEU A 215 20.03 15.44 5.64
C LEU A 215 19.35 16.70 6.20
N PRO A 216 19.49 17.86 5.51
CA PRO A 216 18.67 19.04 5.82
C PRO A 216 17.18 18.72 5.74
N ASP A 217 16.36 19.52 6.41
CA ASP A 217 14.89 19.43 6.27
C ASP A 217 14.50 19.78 4.82
N PRO A 218 13.89 18.84 4.08
CA PRO A 218 13.53 19.07 2.70
C PRO A 218 12.23 19.87 2.53
N THR A 219 11.61 20.34 3.61
CA THR A 219 10.38 21.15 3.55
C THR A 219 10.61 22.38 2.67
N PRO A 220 9.69 22.67 1.74
CA PRO A 220 9.78 23.88 0.94
C PRO A 220 9.63 25.10 1.86
N LEU A 221 10.75 25.78 2.16
CA LEU A 221 10.69 27.08 2.82
C LEU A 221 10.19 28.10 1.80
N SER A 222 9.18 28.86 2.17
CA SER A 222 8.67 29.94 1.37
C SER A 222 9.44 31.22 1.67
N GLU A 223 9.95 31.89 0.62
CA GLU A 223 10.63 33.18 0.76
C GLU A 223 9.68 34.31 1.17
N ASP A 224 8.36 34.12 1.05
CA ASP A 224 7.32 35.16 1.19
C ASP A 224 6.25 34.88 2.29
N GLY A 225 6.60 34.31 3.43
CA GLY A 225 5.66 34.18 4.56
C GLY A 225 4.50 33.19 4.32
N LEU A 226 4.69 32.19 3.46
CA LEU A 226 3.70 31.15 3.12
C LEU A 226 3.71 29.97 4.12
N GLU A 227 4.07 30.16 5.38
CA GLU A 227 3.93 29.14 6.43
C GLU A 227 2.50 28.57 6.49
N TRP A 228 1.50 29.40 6.25
CA TRP A 228 0.11 28.99 6.20
C TRP A 228 -0.16 28.01 5.04
N ARG A 229 0.47 28.22 3.84
CA ARG A 229 0.31 27.33 2.69
C ARG A 229 0.86 25.94 2.99
N GLU A 230 2.03 25.85 3.58
CA GLU A 230 2.63 24.59 4.01
C GLU A 230 1.74 23.89 5.05
N THR A 231 1.30 24.60 6.08
CA THR A 231 0.36 24.09 7.10
C THR A 231 -0.93 23.57 6.45
N PHE A 232 -1.44 24.27 5.43
CA PHE A 232 -2.63 23.88 4.69
C PHE A 232 -2.41 22.57 3.91
N LEU A 233 -1.31 22.47 3.18
CA LEU A 233 -0.96 21.27 2.41
C LEU A 233 -0.70 20.06 3.30
N VAL A 234 -0.08 20.25 4.47
CA VAL A 234 0.12 19.19 5.47
C VAL A 234 -1.22 18.70 6.01
N ALA A 235 -2.12 19.59 6.42
CA ALA A 235 -3.43 19.23 6.95
C ALA A 235 -4.28 18.51 5.89
N ALA A 236 -4.30 19.03 4.66
CA ALA A 236 -4.99 18.40 3.53
C ALA A 236 -4.43 16.99 3.25
N THR A 237 -3.10 16.85 3.21
CA THR A 237 -2.42 15.57 3.01
C THR A 237 -2.79 14.56 4.10
N ARG A 238 -2.77 14.97 5.37
CA ARG A 238 -3.18 14.11 6.51
C ARG A 238 -4.62 13.63 6.35
N LEU A 239 -5.53 14.53 6.04
CA LEU A 239 -6.94 14.20 5.88
C LEU A 239 -7.18 13.27 4.68
N ILE A 240 -6.55 13.55 3.53
CA ILE A 240 -6.64 12.71 2.33
C ILE A 240 -6.05 11.33 2.59
N ASN A 241 -4.90 11.23 3.26
CA ASN A 241 -4.30 9.94 3.62
C ASN A 241 -5.18 9.15 4.61
N GLN A 242 -5.93 9.84 5.48
CA GLN A 242 -6.81 9.21 6.47
C GLN A 242 -8.14 8.76 5.87
N ARG A 243 -8.77 9.57 4.99
CA ARG A 243 -10.16 9.37 4.53
C ARG A 243 -10.27 9.05 3.05
N GLY A 244 -9.16 9.07 2.34
CA GLY A 244 -9.09 8.99 0.88
C GLY A 244 -9.50 10.31 0.21
N TYR A 245 -9.15 10.46 -1.07
CA TYR A 245 -9.51 11.63 -1.87
C TYR A 245 -11.01 11.96 -1.82
N ARG A 246 -11.88 10.95 -2.02
CA ARG A 246 -13.35 11.15 -2.04
C ARG A 246 -13.93 11.42 -0.65
N GLY A 247 -13.24 10.99 0.40
CA GLY A 247 -13.68 11.14 1.79
C GLY A 247 -13.27 12.46 2.45
N ALA A 248 -12.27 13.15 1.93
CA ALA A 248 -11.81 14.44 2.41
C ALA A 248 -12.59 15.55 1.69
N SER A 249 -13.47 16.28 2.39
CA SER A 249 -14.20 17.43 1.83
C SER A 249 -13.46 18.73 2.09
N VAL A 250 -13.76 19.78 1.31
CA VAL A 250 -13.23 21.14 1.53
C VAL A 250 -13.62 21.66 2.91
N GLU A 251 -14.86 21.36 3.32
CA GLU A 251 -15.37 21.74 4.64
C GLU A 251 -14.54 21.12 5.77
N GLU A 252 -14.20 19.83 5.65
CA GLU A 252 -13.41 19.14 6.67
C GLU A 252 -11.96 19.61 6.71
N ILE A 253 -11.36 19.92 5.55
CA ILE A 253 -10.01 20.49 5.45
C ILE A 253 -10.00 21.88 6.11
N SER A 254 -10.98 22.73 5.76
CA SER A 254 -11.10 24.07 6.37
C SER A 254 -11.33 24.00 7.88
N ALA A 255 -12.17 23.07 8.34
CA ALA A 255 -12.42 22.86 9.77
C ALA A 255 -11.18 22.37 10.51
N ALA A 256 -10.39 21.47 9.92
CA ALA A 256 -9.14 20.97 10.51
C ALA A 256 -8.09 22.10 10.72
N LEU A 257 -8.17 23.16 9.91
CA LEU A 257 -7.30 24.33 9.97
C LEU A 257 -7.92 25.52 10.73
N ASN A 258 -9.17 25.36 11.19
CA ASN A 258 -9.92 26.45 11.85
C ASN A 258 -10.05 27.70 10.95
N VAL A 259 -10.22 27.50 9.62
CA VAL A 259 -10.43 28.57 8.64
C VAL A 259 -11.82 28.47 8.01
N THR A 260 -12.29 29.57 7.40
CA THR A 260 -13.57 29.56 6.69
C THR A 260 -13.44 28.91 5.32
N LYS A 261 -14.55 28.38 4.79
CA LYS A 261 -14.61 27.86 3.42
C LYS A 261 -14.27 28.94 2.38
N GLY A 262 -14.62 30.21 2.64
CA GLY A 262 -14.23 31.34 1.79
C GLY A 262 -12.71 31.55 1.74
N SER A 263 -12.02 31.36 2.86
CA SER A 263 -10.55 31.39 2.90
C SER A 263 -9.93 30.29 2.05
N PHE A 264 -10.55 29.09 2.02
CA PHE A 264 -10.09 28.01 1.12
C PHE A 264 -10.11 28.46 -0.34
N TYR A 265 -11.28 28.94 -0.83
CA TYR A 265 -11.45 29.33 -2.24
C TYR A 265 -10.69 30.60 -2.63
N HIS A 266 -10.17 31.36 -1.67
CA HIS A 266 -9.26 32.48 -1.94
C HIS A 266 -7.88 31.97 -2.39
N HIS A 267 -7.49 30.77 -1.97
CA HIS A 267 -6.15 30.21 -2.19
C HIS A 267 -6.11 29.04 -3.16
N HIS A 268 -7.24 28.34 -3.35
CA HIS A 268 -7.36 27.16 -4.22
C HIS A 268 -8.67 27.26 -5.00
N ASP A 269 -8.60 27.12 -6.31
CA ASP A 269 -9.76 27.18 -7.20
C ASP A 269 -10.77 26.07 -6.86
N ASP A 270 -10.25 24.86 -6.60
CA ASP A 270 -11.05 23.71 -6.21
C ASP A 270 -10.22 22.68 -5.42
N LYS A 271 -10.86 21.57 -5.05
CA LYS A 271 -10.21 20.48 -4.33
C LYS A 271 -9.17 19.75 -5.17
N ASP A 272 -9.37 19.67 -6.47
CA ASP A 272 -8.48 18.95 -7.38
C ASP A 272 -7.15 19.69 -7.50
N ALA A 273 -7.19 21.03 -7.58
CA ALA A 273 -6.01 21.89 -7.53
C ALA A 273 -5.22 21.71 -6.23
N LEU A 274 -5.92 21.71 -5.08
CA LEU A 274 -5.28 21.45 -3.79
C LEU A 274 -4.57 20.09 -3.75
N VAL A 275 -5.22 19.04 -4.25
CA VAL A 275 -4.64 17.69 -4.24
C VAL A 275 -3.43 17.61 -5.19
N ALA A 276 -3.48 18.29 -6.33
CA ALA A 276 -2.33 18.43 -7.23
C ALA A 276 -1.15 19.11 -6.51
N GLU A 277 -1.39 20.20 -5.77
CA GLU A 277 -0.35 20.86 -4.96
C GLU A 277 0.22 19.95 -3.86
N CYS A 278 -0.60 19.13 -3.22
CA CYS A 278 -0.11 18.12 -2.25
C CYS A 278 0.81 17.07 -2.93
N PHE A 279 0.54 16.71 -4.18
CA PHE A 279 1.45 15.86 -4.97
C PHE A 279 2.74 16.58 -5.34
N GLU A 280 2.65 17.81 -5.85
CA GLU A 280 3.84 18.63 -6.19
C GLU A 280 4.75 18.82 -4.96
N ARG A 281 4.15 19.09 -3.80
CA ARG A 281 4.88 19.13 -2.53
C ARG A 281 5.60 17.81 -2.25
N THR A 282 4.91 16.68 -2.41
CA THR A 282 5.49 15.34 -2.23
C THR A 282 6.68 15.11 -3.16
N PHE A 283 6.57 15.52 -4.44
CA PHE A 283 7.65 15.40 -5.41
C PHE A 283 8.81 16.31 -5.06
N THR A 284 8.55 17.54 -4.60
CA THR A 284 9.57 18.51 -4.20
C THR A 284 10.36 18.02 -3.00
N VAL A 285 9.69 17.57 -1.94
CA VAL A 285 10.33 17.00 -0.74
C VAL A 285 11.21 15.80 -1.11
N THR A 286 10.65 14.86 -1.87
CA THR A 286 11.40 13.66 -2.30
C THR A 286 12.63 14.05 -3.12
N ARG A 287 12.48 14.99 -4.06
CA ARG A 287 13.58 15.45 -4.90
C ARG A 287 14.67 16.14 -4.11
N ARG A 288 14.30 17.04 -3.18
CA ARG A 288 15.27 17.74 -2.32
C ARG A 288 16.07 16.75 -1.51
N SER A 289 15.44 15.81 -0.82
CA SER A 289 16.15 14.76 -0.07
C SER A 289 17.15 13.98 -0.93
N GLN A 290 16.80 13.66 -2.19
CA GLN A 290 17.71 12.98 -3.13
C GLN A 290 18.89 13.87 -3.56
N LEU A 291 18.66 15.17 -3.76
CA LEU A 291 19.71 16.12 -4.13
C LEU A 291 20.66 16.41 -2.96
N ASP A 292 20.11 16.56 -1.75
CA ASP A 292 20.90 16.79 -0.53
C ASP A 292 21.76 15.57 -0.22
N ALA A 293 21.24 14.35 -0.37
CA ALA A 293 22.01 13.13 -0.24
C ALA A 293 23.15 13.05 -1.28
N ARG A 294 22.91 13.46 -2.52
CA ARG A 294 23.95 13.54 -3.55
C ARG A 294 25.03 14.57 -3.20
N ALA A 295 24.64 15.71 -2.61
CA ALA A 295 25.57 16.76 -2.19
C ALA A 295 26.51 16.33 -1.06
N LEU A 296 26.23 15.21 -0.36
CA LEU A 296 27.14 14.63 0.64
C LEU A 296 28.50 14.18 0.04
N GLY A 297 28.59 14.02 -1.29
CA GLY A 297 29.79 13.52 -1.96
C GLY A 297 30.19 12.10 -1.54
N ALA A 298 29.24 11.32 -0.99
CA ALA A 298 29.43 9.94 -0.55
C ALA A 298 29.13 8.94 -1.67
N ASP A 299 29.45 7.66 -1.46
CA ASP A 299 29.05 6.60 -2.39
C ASP A 299 27.51 6.48 -2.50
N SER A 300 27.06 5.80 -3.54
CA SER A 300 25.63 5.72 -3.86
C SER A 300 24.82 4.94 -2.81
N TRP A 301 25.42 3.97 -2.11
CA TRP A 301 24.76 3.31 -0.97
C TRP A 301 24.48 4.28 0.17
N THR A 302 25.44 5.09 0.56
CA THR A 302 25.26 6.11 1.61
C THR A 302 24.21 7.15 1.18
N GLN A 303 24.21 7.58 -0.09
CA GLN A 303 23.15 8.46 -0.62
C GLN A 303 21.77 7.85 -0.52
N LEU A 304 21.61 6.58 -0.94
CA LEU A 304 20.34 5.84 -0.88
C LEU A 304 19.85 5.66 0.55
N ALA A 305 20.74 5.20 1.45
CA ALA A 305 20.44 4.98 2.87
C ALA A 305 20.02 6.29 3.55
N SER A 306 20.75 7.39 3.31
CA SER A 306 20.43 8.71 3.87
C SER A 306 19.09 9.25 3.35
N THR A 307 18.82 9.11 2.04
CA THR A 307 17.54 9.50 1.46
C THR A 307 16.38 8.69 2.05
N ALA A 308 16.53 7.38 2.15
CA ALA A 308 15.49 6.50 2.66
C ALA A 308 15.21 6.76 4.15
N ALA A 309 16.25 6.91 4.96
CA ALA A 309 16.13 7.24 6.38
C ALA A 309 15.48 8.61 6.57
N GLY A 310 15.96 9.66 5.88
CA GLY A 310 15.43 11.01 5.97
C GLY A 310 13.96 11.10 5.57
N LEU A 311 13.58 10.48 4.45
CA LEU A 311 12.18 10.47 4.00
C LEU A 311 11.28 9.63 4.91
N THR A 312 11.77 8.54 5.49
CA THR A 312 11.01 7.74 6.47
C THR A 312 10.76 8.55 7.74
N SER A 313 11.79 9.23 8.26
CA SER A 313 11.66 10.15 9.40
C SER A 313 10.70 11.31 9.10
N TYR A 314 10.79 11.88 7.91
CA TYR A 314 9.91 12.96 7.46
C TYR A 314 8.43 12.57 7.47
N GLN A 315 8.10 11.33 7.14
CA GLN A 315 6.71 10.84 7.16
C GLN A 315 6.04 10.96 8.55
N LEU A 316 6.82 10.95 9.63
CA LEU A 316 6.35 11.04 11.01
C LEU A 316 6.59 12.41 11.65
N SER A 317 7.25 13.33 10.96
CA SER A 317 7.52 14.68 11.44
C SER A 317 6.26 15.56 11.48
N GLU A 318 6.37 16.74 12.05
CA GLU A 318 5.31 17.76 12.02
C GLU A 318 4.98 18.23 10.60
N HIS A 319 5.95 18.19 9.68
CA HIS A 319 5.79 18.49 8.26
C HIS A 319 5.27 17.28 7.45
N GLY A 320 5.28 16.07 8.01
CA GLY A 320 4.71 14.87 7.37
C GLY A 320 3.19 14.75 7.55
N PRO A 321 2.61 13.76 6.94
CA PRO A 321 3.17 12.84 5.96
C PRO A 321 3.21 13.41 4.52
N LEU A 322 3.85 12.67 3.61
CA LEU A 322 3.72 12.86 2.16
C LEU A 322 2.40 12.28 1.66
N LEU A 323 1.88 12.82 0.53
CA LEU A 323 0.64 12.31 -0.05
C LEU A 323 0.88 10.93 -0.68
N ARG A 324 0.05 9.97 -0.31
CA ARG A 324 0.16 8.58 -0.80
C ARG A 324 -0.21 8.46 -2.27
N ALA A 325 0.55 7.69 -3.01
CA ALA A 325 0.28 7.36 -4.41
C ALA A 325 -1.08 6.67 -4.64
N SER A 326 -1.71 6.11 -3.60
CA SER A 326 -3.07 5.56 -3.70
C SER A 326 -4.12 6.61 -4.10
N SER A 327 -3.87 7.88 -3.81
CA SER A 327 -4.77 8.99 -4.15
C SER A 327 -4.75 9.34 -5.65
N LEU A 328 -3.71 8.94 -6.40
CA LEU A 328 -3.61 9.20 -7.86
C LEU A 328 -4.81 8.64 -8.64
N GLY A 329 -5.25 7.43 -8.32
CA GLY A 329 -6.35 6.77 -9.04
C GLY A 329 -7.71 7.44 -8.88
N ALA A 330 -7.85 8.37 -7.93
CA ALA A 330 -9.09 9.07 -7.66
C ALA A 330 -9.13 10.47 -8.31
N LEU A 331 -8.00 10.96 -8.86
CA LEU A 331 -7.93 12.24 -9.55
C LEU A 331 -8.66 12.21 -10.90
N PRO A 332 -9.23 13.35 -11.35
CA PRO A 332 -9.70 13.53 -12.72
C PRO A 332 -8.60 13.24 -13.76
N GLU A 333 -9.01 12.75 -14.94
CA GLU A 333 -8.09 12.32 -15.98
C GLU A 333 -7.04 13.38 -16.38
N PRO A 334 -7.36 14.68 -16.54
CA PRO A 334 -6.36 15.67 -16.92
C PRO A 334 -5.22 15.81 -15.90
N LEU A 335 -5.53 15.79 -14.60
CA LEU A 335 -4.53 15.92 -13.53
C LEU A 335 -3.78 14.62 -13.26
N ARG A 336 -4.43 13.47 -13.51
CA ARG A 336 -3.87 12.16 -13.22
C ARG A 336 -2.60 11.87 -14.02
N GLY A 337 -2.56 12.26 -15.29
CA GLY A 337 -1.40 12.08 -16.17
C GLY A 337 -0.16 12.78 -15.61
N ASP A 338 -0.25 14.08 -15.38
CA ASP A 338 0.87 14.90 -14.89
C ASP A 338 1.39 14.43 -13.53
N MET A 339 0.46 14.08 -12.61
CA MET A 339 0.82 13.58 -11.28
C MET A 339 1.44 12.19 -11.34
N ALA A 340 0.98 11.31 -12.24
CA ALA A 340 1.59 10.02 -12.49
C ALA A 340 3.01 10.15 -13.03
N ASP A 341 3.24 11.09 -13.95
CA ASP A 341 4.57 11.38 -14.50
C ASP A 341 5.52 11.96 -13.45
N GLY A 342 5.02 12.84 -12.58
CA GLY A 342 5.77 13.34 -11.43
C GLY A 342 6.22 12.21 -10.49
N TYR A 343 5.30 11.31 -10.17
CA TYR A 343 5.58 10.13 -9.36
C TYR A 343 6.61 9.20 -10.02
N MET A 344 6.48 9.00 -11.34
CA MET A 344 7.44 8.19 -12.12
C MET A 344 8.85 8.78 -12.12
N ARG A 345 8.97 10.10 -12.24
CA ARG A 345 10.30 10.76 -12.17
C ARG A 345 10.98 10.55 -10.82
N GLY A 346 10.23 10.60 -9.71
CA GLY A 346 10.74 10.30 -8.37
C GLY A 346 11.25 8.86 -8.25
N TRP A 347 10.48 7.91 -8.77
CA TRP A 347 10.85 6.50 -8.82
C TRP A 347 12.11 6.24 -9.67
N GLN A 348 12.19 6.82 -10.87
CA GLN A 348 13.34 6.67 -11.76
C GLN A 348 14.65 7.19 -11.13
N ARG A 349 14.59 8.21 -10.29
CA ARG A 349 15.79 8.69 -9.57
C ARG A 349 16.30 7.67 -8.56
N PHE A 350 15.43 6.96 -7.84
CA PHE A 350 15.88 5.86 -6.97
C PHE A 350 16.55 4.76 -7.79
N ALA A 351 15.97 4.37 -8.93
CA ALA A 351 16.59 3.39 -9.82
C ALA A 351 17.96 3.86 -10.34
N SER A 352 18.12 5.16 -10.64
CA SER A 352 19.40 5.74 -11.04
C SER A 352 20.44 5.67 -9.92
N ILE A 353 20.09 6.06 -8.70
CA ILE A 353 21.01 5.96 -7.53
C ILE A 353 21.46 4.50 -7.32
N ILE A 354 20.54 3.55 -7.48
CA ILE A 354 20.87 2.11 -7.35
C ILE A 354 21.81 1.68 -8.48
N SER A 355 21.56 2.12 -9.71
CA SER A 355 22.44 1.81 -10.86
C SER A 355 23.85 2.41 -10.68
N ASP A 356 23.94 3.65 -10.18
CA ASP A 356 25.21 4.28 -9.83
C ASP A 356 25.92 3.50 -8.73
N GLY A 357 25.17 2.98 -7.71
CA GLY A 357 25.72 2.16 -6.63
C GLY A 357 26.23 0.78 -7.07
N ILE A 358 25.59 0.18 -8.09
CA ILE A 358 26.12 -1.04 -8.72
C ILE A 358 27.42 -0.71 -9.46
N ALA A 359 27.46 0.43 -10.15
CA ALA A 359 28.66 0.85 -10.91
C ALA A 359 29.83 1.25 -10.01
N ASP A 360 29.58 1.91 -8.86
CA ASP A 360 30.61 2.28 -7.89
C ASP A 360 30.98 1.16 -6.90
N GLY A 361 30.28 0.01 -6.98
CA GLY A 361 30.51 -1.17 -6.14
C GLY A 361 30.01 -1.04 -4.71
N SER A 362 29.18 -0.04 -4.39
CA SER A 362 28.61 0.14 -3.05
C SER A 362 27.26 -0.59 -2.87
N ILE A 363 26.59 -0.90 -3.97
CA ILE A 363 25.37 -1.72 -4.03
C ILE A 363 25.66 -2.99 -4.81
N ARG A 364 25.20 -4.14 -4.32
CA ARG A 364 25.38 -5.42 -5.02
C ARG A 364 24.55 -5.46 -6.32
N PRO A 365 24.86 -6.34 -7.28
CA PRO A 365 24.07 -6.50 -8.50
C PRO A 365 22.63 -6.95 -8.18
N ILE A 366 21.66 -6.05 -8.38
CA ILE A 366 20.22 -6.27 -8.20
C ILE A 366 19.45 -5.65 -9.36
N ASP A 367 18.13 -5.83 -9.39
CA ASP A 367 17.27 -5.11 -10.32
C ASP A 367 16.94 -3.70 -9.81
N PRO A 368 17.47 -2.62 -10.41
CA PRO A 368 17.25 -1.26 -9.93
C PRO A 368 15.78 -0.85 -10.00
N SER A 369 15.02 -1.35 -10.98
CA SER A 369 13.62 -1.02 -11.17
C SER A 369 12.75 -1.62 -10.08
N ILE A 370 12.95 -2.90 -9.75
CA ILE A 370 12.21 -3.58 -8.69
C ILE A 370 12.58 -2.98 -7.33
N ALA A 371 13.87 -2.76 -7.06
CA ALA A 371 14.31 -2.14 -5.82
C ALA A 371 13.71 -0.74 -5.62
N ALA A 372 13.67 0.10 -6.66
CA ALA A 372 13.04 1.41 -6.62
C ALA A 372 11.52 1.32 -6.35
N HIS A 373 10.81 0.35 -6.93
CA HIS A 373 9.40 0.09 -6.58
C HIS A 373 9.23 -0.26 -5.11
N MET A 374 10.08 -1.13 -4.58
CA MET A 374 10.04 -1.56 -3.19
C MET A 374 10.34 -0.41 -2.22
N ILE A 375 11.32 0.44 -2.51
CA ILE A 375 11.63 1.65 -1.72
C ILE A 375 10.44 2.61 -1.72
N ASN A 376 9.83 2.87 -2.87
CA ASN A 376 8.65 3.74 -2.94
C ASN A 376 7.45 3.13 -2.17
N SER A 377 7.27 1.81 -2.22
CA SER A 377 6.23 1.11 -1.43
C SER A 377 6.46 1.33 0.07
N MET A 378 7.68 1.17 0.54
CA MET A 378 8.08 1.40 1.93
C MET A 378 7.81 2.86 2.34
N LEU A 379 8.26 3.84 1.55
CA LEU A 379 8.05 5.26 1.85
C LEU A 379 6.57 5.62 1.92
N ASN A 380 5.73 5.09 1.01
CA ASN A 380 4.28 5.29 1.08
C ASN A 380 3.64 4.66 2.33
N ALA A 381 4.19 3.56 2.84
CA ALA A 381 3.69 2.84 3.99
C ALA A 381 4.14 3.43 5.34
N ALA A 382 5.28 4.13 5.37
CA ALA A 382 5.90 4.64 6.60
C ALA A 382 4.94 5.50 7.44
N ALA A 383 4.10 6.32 6.81
CA ALA A 383 3.09 7.14 7.50
C ALA A 383 2.04 6.32 8.30
N SER A 384 1.89 5.02 8.03
CA SER A 384 0.98 4.14 8.79
C SER A 384 1.69 3.26 9.82
N LEU A 385 3.00 3.33 9.90
CA LEU A 385 3.81 2.56 10.85
C LEU A 385 3.37 2.77 12.31
N PRO A 386 3.02 3.98 12.78
CA PRO A 386 2.54 4.19 14.14
C PRO A 386 1.28 3.40 14.53
N THR A 387 0.49 2.95 13.56
CA THR A 387 -0.66 2.05 13.82
C THR A 387 -0.21 0.71 14.39
N TRP A 388 0.96 0.22 13.98
CA TRP A 388 1.49 -1.09 14.33
C TRP A 388 2.60 -1.01 15.39
N VAL A 389 3.28 0.12 15.45
CA VAL A 389 4.37 0.41 16.38
C VAL A 389 4.12 1.79 17.00
N PRO A 390 3.26 1.89 18.02
CA PRO A 390 2.94 3.16 18.67
C PRO A 390 4.16 3.81 19.35
N GLY A 391 4.17 5.15 19.38
CA GLY A 391 5.19 5.94 20.08
C GLY A 391 6.54 5.98 19.39
N LEU A 392 6.58 5.76 18.06
CA LEU A 392 7.77 5.94 17.25
C LEU A 392 8.07 7.41 17.01
N ASP A 393 9.35 7.75 17.11
CA ASP A 393 9.91 8.96 16.49
C ASP A 393 10.45 8.68 15.07
N GLY A 394 10.94 9.72 14.41
CA GLY A 394 11.42 9.61 13.04
C GLY A 394 12.68 8.78 12.89
N GLU A 395 13.61 8.87 13.86
CA GLU A 395 14.89 8.13 13.85
C GLU A 395 14.63 6.62 14.06
N GLU A 396 13.82 6.28 15.07
CA GLU A 396 13.40 4.89 15.30
C GLU A 396 12.66 4.32 14.08
N ALA A 397 11.84 5.13 13.38
CA ALA A 397 11.15 4.67 12.18
C ALA A 397 12.13 4.31 11.05
N ALA A 398 13.19 5.08 10.86
CA ALA A 398 14.24 4.75 9.89
C ALA A 398 14.92 3.41 10.23
N GLU A 399 15.25 3.19 11.49
CA GLU A 399 15.88 1.95 11.97
C GLU A 399 14.93 0.74 11.89
N LEU A 400 13.67 0.90 12.29
CA LEU A 400 12.72 -0.21 12.36
C LEU A 400 12.07 -0.57 11.02
N PHE A 401 12.06 0.36 10.05
CA PHE A 401 11.28 0.19 8.83
C PHE A 401 12.10 0.36 7.56
N ALA A 402 12.94 1.42 7.43
CA ALA A 402 13.76 1.62 6.24
C ALA A 402 14.95 0.65 6.22
N ARG A 403 15.69 0.53 7.33
CA ARG A 403 16.83 -0.38 7.45
C ARG A 403 16.49 -1.82 7.05
N PRO A 404 15.41 -2.47 7.57
CA PRO A 404 15.12 -3.85 7.21
C PRO A 404 14.85 -4.08 5.72
N LEU A 405 14.23 -3.14 5.01
CA LEU A 405 14.10 -3.27 3.56
C LEU A 405 15.46 -3.21 2.87
N LEU A 406 16.31 -2.27 3.30
CA LEU A 406 17.56 -1.97 2.61
C LEU A 406 18.68 -2.94 2.95
N THR A 407 18.64 -3.57 4.13
CA THR A 407 19.70 -4.48 4.59
C THR A 407 19.26 -5.94 4.74
N GLY A 408 18.01 -6.24 4.45
CA GLY A 408 17.39 -7.56 4.64
C GLY A 408 16.50 -7.62 5.89
N VAL A 409 15.29 -8.18 5.73
CA VAL A 409 14.26 -8.18 6.78
C VAL A 409 14.51 -9.18 7.91
N LEU A 410 15.49 -10.05 7.78
CA LEU A 410 15.84 -11.05 8.77
C LEU A 410 17.05 -10.64 9.65
N GLY A 411 17.73 -9.53 9.28
CA GLY A 411 18.87 -8.98 10.00
C GLY A 411 18.51 -8.05 11.17
#